data_cb5bf076a7dc844e10ac0602c564d5de
#
_entry.id   cb5bf076a7dc844e10ac0602c564d5de
#
_cell.length_a   1.000
_cell.length_b   1.000
_cell.length_c   1.000
_cell.angle_alpha   90.00
_cell.angle_beta   90.00
_cell.angle_gamma   90.00
#
_symmetry.space_group_name_H-M   'P 1'
#
loop_
_entity.id
_entity.type
_entity.pdbx_description
1 polymer ?
#
loop_
_entity_poly.entity_id
_entity_poly.type
_entity_poly.pdbx_seq_one_letter_code
_entity_poly.pdbx_strand_id
1 'polypeptide(L)'
;MKIKRICIDLDGVISQLKKENETYADVEPIAGAVEKLTSLKTSGHYIIILTARHMKTCNGNIGLVHRRIANITMDWLKKYKIPYDEIHFGKPWADIYIDDNAYRFVEWEKIDGNGDNLPQSHESQVRGG
;
A
#
# COMPACT_ATOMS: atom_id res chain seq x y z
N MET A 1 11.85 -16.33 11.35
CA MET A 1 11.36 -15.33 10.37
C MET A 1 11.53 -13.94 10.93
N LYS A 2 12.04 -13.04 10.14
CA LYS A 2 12.24 -11.66 10.58
C LYS A 2 10.99 -10.83 10.36
N ILE A 3 10.55 -10.10 11.37
CA ILE A 3 9.44 -9.17 11.27
C ILE A 3 9.87 -7.95 10.46
N LYS A 4 9.05 -7.57 9.50
CA LYS A 4 9.33 -6.44 8.62
C LYS A 4 8.28 -5.35 8.77
N ARG A 5 8.68 -4.11 8.53
CA ARG A 5 7.75 -2.99 8.32
C ARG A 5 7.58 -2.87 6.81
N ILE A 6 6.39 -3.16 6.33
CA ILE A 6 6.11 -3.25 4.89
C ILE A 6 5.21 -2.09 4.50
N CYS A 7 5.71 -1.20 3.65
CA CYS A 7 4.93 -0.09 3.11
C CYS A 7 4.40 -0.48 1.74
N ILE A 8 3.09 -0.43 1.58
CA ILE A 8 2.40 -0.96 0.41
C ILE A 8 1.59 0.16 -0.23
N ASP A 9 1.81 0.38 -1.52
CA ASP A 9 1.02 1.31 -2.30
C ASP A 9 -0.44 0.82 -2.39
N LEU A 10 -1.38 1.75 -2.39
CA LEU A 10 -2.80 1.40 -2.41
C LEU A 10 -3.28 1.15 -3.85
N ASP A 11 -3.21 2.18 -4.70
CA ASP A 11 -3.79 2.11 -6.04
C ASP A 11 -2.88 1.36 -6.99
N GLY A 12 -3.40 0.32 -7.62
CA GLY A 12 -2.64 -0.55 -8.51
C GLY A 12 -1.93 -1.70 -7.81
N VAL A 13 -1.99 -1.77 -6.47
CA VAL A 13 -1.40 -2.86 -5.67
C VAL A 13 -2.45 -3.53 -4.80
N ILE A 14 -3.13 -2.78 -3.96
CA ILE A 14 -4.21 -3.30 -3.10
C ILE A 14 -5.56 -3.12 -3.80
N SER A 15 -5.82 -1.94 -4.34
CA SER A 15 -7.03 -1.64 -5.07
C SER A 15 -6.74 -1.55 -6.56
N GLN A 16 -7.75 -1.89 -7.37
CA GLN A 16 -7.67 -1.66 -8.79
C GLN A 16 -7.61 -0.15 -9.07
N LEU A 17 -7.03 0.22 -10.20
CA LEU A 17 -6.98 1.62 -10.61
C LEU A 17 -8.40 2.10 -10.96
N LYS A 18 -8.74 3.29 -10.47
CA LYS A 18 -10.05 3.89 -10.72
C LYS A 18 -10.20 4.26 -12.20
N LYS A 19 -11.31 3.87 -12.78
CA LYS A 19 -11.69 4.29 -14.15
C LYS A 19 -12.36 5.65 -14.09
N GLU A 20 -12.46 6.32 -15.25
CA GLU A 20 -13.06 7.67 -15.32
C GLU A 20 -14.49 7.71 -14.82
N ASN A 21 -15.27 6.65 -15.09
CA ASN A 21 -16.67 6.58 -14.71
C ASN A 21 -16.90 6.00 -13.32
N GLU A 22 -15.84 5.80 -12.55
CA GLU A 22 -15.91 5.24 -11.20
C GLU A 22 -15.51 6.27 -10.15
N THR A 23 -15.94 6.04 -8.91
CA THR A 23 -15.40 6.75 -7.74
C THR A 23 -14.45 5.81 -7.02
N TYR A 24 -13.67 6.34 -6.07
CA TYR A 24 -12.81 5.50 -5.25
C TYR A 24 -13.57 4.53 -4.34
N ALA A 25 -14.86 4.79 -4.11
CA ALA A 25 -15.72 3.86 -3.38
C ALA A 25 -16.10 2.63 -4.20
N ASP A 26 -16.06 2.73 -5.53
CA ASP A 26 -16.53 1.70 -6.45
C ASP A 26 -15.46 0.67 -6.83
N VAL A 27 -14.18 1.01 -6.67
CA VAL A 27 -13.10 0.11 -7.09
C VAL A 27 -13.07 -1.15 -6.21
N GLU A 28 -12.59 -2.24 -6.78
CA GLU A 28 -12.47 -3.50 -6.07
C GLU A 28 -11.01 -3.79 -5.71
N PRO A 29 -10.76 -4.62 -4.69
CA PRO A 29 -9.41 -5.08 -4.41
C PRO A 29 -8.84 -5.88 -5.57
N ILE A 30 -7.52 -5.78 -5.76
CA ILE A 30 -6.81 -6.63 -6.70
C ILE A 30 -6.83 -8.07 -6.17
N ALA A 31 -6.94 -9.04 -7.10
CA ALA A 31 -6.99 -10.46 -6.75
C ALA A 31 -5.84 -10.86 -5.83
N GLY A 32 -6.16 -11.48 -4.73
CA GLY A 32 -5.19 -11.96 -3.75
C GLY A 32 -4.74 -10.94 -2.72
N ALA A 33 -5.10 -9.67 -2.87
CA ALA A 33 -4.63 -8.61 -1.97
C ALA A 33 -5.11 -8.83 -0.52
N VAL A 34 -6.40 -9.05 -0.33
CA VAL A 34 -6.98 -9.18 1.02
C VAL A 34 -6.39 -10.39 1.74
N GLU A 35 -6.34 -11.54 1.05
CA GLU A 35 -5.83 -12.79 1.60
C GLU A 35 -4.34 -12.67 1.96
N LYS A 36 -3.55 -12.09 1.09
CA LYS A 36 -2.11 -11.97 1.31
C LYS A 36 -1.78 -10.97 2.41
N LEU A 37 -2.48 -9.84 2.45
CA LEU A 37 -2.30 -8.87 3.52
C LEU A 37 -2.69 -9.47 4.88
N THR A 38 -3.76 -10.24 4.90
CA THR A 38 -4.17 -10.95 6.12
C THR A 38 -3.08 -11.93 6.56
N SER A 39 -2.50 -12.67 5.62
CA SER A 39 -1.42 -13.62 5.90
C SER A 39 -0.16 -12.92 6.42
N LEU A 40 0.22 -11.81 5.81
CA LEU A 40 1.37 -11.01 6.27
C LEU A 40 1.15 -10.47 7.67
N LYS A 41 -0.05 -9.96 7.97
CA LYS A 41 -0.39 -9.49 9.31
C LYS A 41 -0.35 -10.64 10.33
N THR A 42 -0.93 -11.77 9.99
CA THR A 42 -0.94 -12.95 10.85
C THR A 42 0.49 -13.43 11.14
N SER A 43 1.39 -13.29 10.17
CA SER A 43 2.81 -13.61 10.35
C SER A 43 3.56 -12.60 11.22
N GLY A 44 2.92 -11.52 11.63
CA GLY A 44 3.48 -10.54 12.56
C GLY A 44 4.08 -9.30 11.93
N HIS A 45 4.00 -9.15 10.61
CA HIS A 45 4.55 -7.97 9.95
C HIS A 45 3.73 -6.71 10.26
N TYR A 46 4.40 -5.57 10.24
CA TYR A 46 3.78 -4.27 10.43
C TYR A 46 3.44 -3.69 9.05
N ILE A 47 2.18 -3.39 8.81
CA ILE A 47 1.68 -2.99 7.49
C ILE A 47 1.38 -1.50 7.44
N ILE A 48 2.00 -0.83 6.49
CA ILE A 48 1.82 0.60 6.24
C ILE A 48 1.22 0.74 4.84
N ILE A 49 0.12 1.47 4.73
CA ILE A 49 -0.49 1.78 3.44
C ILE A 49 -0.12 3.21 3.06
N LEU A 50 0.29 3.41 1.82
CA LEU A 50 0.70 4.71 1.29
C LEU A 50 -0.06 4.98 -0.01
N THR A 51 -0.58 6.19 -0.17
CA THR A 51 -1.34 6.54 -1.38
C THR A 51 -1.05 7.94 -1.86
N ALA A 52 -1.04 8.09 -3.19
CA ALA A 52 -0.91 9.37 -3.87
C ALA A 52 -2.27 9.96 -4.27
N ARG A 53 -3.38 9.37 -3.79
CA ARG A 53 -4.71 9.85 -4.14
C ARG A 53 -4.85 11.35 -3.95
N HIS A 54 -5.36 12.04 -4.96
CA HIS A 54 -5.59 13.49 -4.98
C HIS A 54 -4.34 14.37 -4.84
N MET A 55 -3.15 13.78 -4.87
CA MET A 55 -1.91 14.59 -4.78
C MET A 55 -1.77 15.53 -5.97
N LYS A 56 -2.05 15.04 -7.17
CA LYS A 56 -2.03 15.89 -8.37
C LYS A 56 -3.15 16.93 -8.30
N THR A 57 -4.36 16.50 -7.98
CA THR A 57 -5.55 17.36 -7.93
C THR A 57 -5.39 18.49 -6.92
N CYS A 58 -4.76 18.22 -5.79
CA CYS A 58 -4.59 19.18 -4.69
C CYS A 58 -3.22 19.85 -4.68
N ASN A 59 -2.42 19.68 -5.72
CA ASN A 59 -1.05 20.24 -5.81
C ASN A 59 -0.20 19.93 -4.57
N GLY A 60 -0.33 18.71 -4.04
CA GLY A 60 0.45 18.27 -2.88
C GLY A 60 0.00 18.86 -1.55
N ASN A 61 -1.11 19.59 -1.51
CA ASN A 61 -1.64 20.12 -0.25
C ASN A 61 -2.27 19.00 0.57
N ILE A 62 -1.52 18.50 1.53
CA ILE A 62 -1.89 17.31 2.33
C ILE A 62 -3.19 17.52 3.10
N GLY A 63 -3.39 18.68 3.70
CA GLY A 63 -4.63 18.98 4.42
C GLY A 63 -5.85 18.88 3.52
N LEU A 64 -5.75 19.40 2.31
CA LEU A 64 -6.83 19.31 1.33
C LEU A 64 -7.04 17.88 0.84
N VAL A 65 -5.96 17.13 0.63
CA VAL A 65 -6.03 15.72 0.27
C VAL A 65 -6.82 14.94 1.32
N HIS A 66 -6.50 15.11 2.59
CA HIS A 66 -7.22 14.45 3.70
C HIS A 66 -8.69 14.80 3.70
N ARG A 67 -9.00 16.09 3.57
CA ARG A 67 -10.38 16.55 3.55
C ARG A 67 -11.21 15.91 2.45
N ARG A 68 -10.60 15.70 1.26
CA ARG A 68 -11.33 15.23 0.08
C ARG A 68 -11.45 13.70 0.02
N ILE A 69 -10.45 12.96 0.49
CA ILE A 69 -10.36 11.54 0.16
C ILE A 69 -10.13 10.60 1.34
N ALA A 70 -9.76 11.11 2.53
CA ALA A 70 -9.38 10.23 3.64
C ALA A 70 -10.53 9.33 4.10
N ASN A 71 -11.71 9.87 4.34
CA ASN A 71 -12.85 9.09 4.84
C ASN A 71 -13.28 8.00 3.84
N ILE A 72 -13.35 8.35 2.56
CA ILE A 72 -13.71 7.40 1.50
C ILE A 72 -12.70 6.26 1.46
N THR A 73 -11.43 6.57 1.57
CA THR A 73 -10.35 5.58 1.53
C THR A 73 -10.42 4.66 2.75
N MET A 74 -10.57 5.21 3.94
CA MET A 74 -10.62 4.42 5.18
C MET A 74 -11.88 3.56 5.24
N ASP A 75 -13.01 4.07 4.78
CA ASP A 75 -14.26 3.30 4.70
C ASP A 75 -14.11 2.12 3.73
N TRP A 76 -13.42 2.33 2.62
CA TRP A 76 -13.16 1.29 1.62
C TRP A 76 -12.31 0.17 2.22
N LEU A 77 -11.24 0.52 2.92
CA LEU A 77 -10.36 -0.45 3.58
C LEU A 77 -11.14 -1.28 4.62
N LYS A 78 -12.01 -0.63 5.38
CA LYS A 78 -12.87 -1.30 6.35
C LYS A 78 -13.87 -2.23 5.68
N LYS A 79 -14.50 -1.80 4.60
CA LYS A 79 -15.47 -2.58 3.84
C LYS A 79 -14.88 -3.92 3.40
N TYR A 80 -13.64 -3.92 2.90
CA TYR A 80 -12.98 -5.12 2.41
C TYR A 80 -12.14 -5.82 3.47
N LYS A 81 -12.19 -5.36 4.73
CA LYS A 81 -11.47 -5.96 5.86
C LYS A 81 -9.97 -6.06 5.63
N ILE A 82 -9.40 -5.05 5.01
CA ILE A 82 -7.97 -5.00 4.74
C ILE A 82 -7.24 -4.61 6.02
N PRO A 83 -6.35 -5.46 6.56
CA PRO A 83 -5.63 -5.15 7.78
C PRO A 83 -4.45 -4.21 7.50
N TYR A 84 -4.24 -3.24 8.37
CA TYR A 84 -3.08 -2.36 8.32
C TYR A 84 -2.87 -1.73 9.69
N ASP A 85 -1.64 -1.23 9.92
CA ASP A 85 -1.28 -0.55 11.16
C ASP A 85 -1.23 0.96 10.98
N GLU A 86 -0.81 1.43 9.81
CA GLU A 86 -0.74 2.85 9.47
C GLU A 86 -1.25 3.10 8.07
N ILE A 87 -1.77 4.28 7.85
CA ILE A 87 -2.08 4.76 6.51
C ILE A 87 -1.54 6.17 6.34
N HIS A 88 -0.86 6.42 5.21
CA HIS A 88 -0.32 7.71 4.88
C HIS A 88 -0.84 8.18 3.53
N PHE A 89 -1.38 9.38 3.52
CA PHE A 89 -1.66 10.12 2.30
C PHE A 89 -0.42 10.96 2.01
N GLY A 90 -0.22 11.34 0.75
CA GLY A 90 0.88 12.22 0.42
C GLY A 90 2.06 11.57 -0.27
N LYS A 91 1.89 10.34 -0.77
CA LYS A 91 2.89 9.79 -1.68
C LYS A 91 3.03 10.75 -2.85
N PRO A 92 4.25 11.24 -3.19
CA PRO A 92 4.41 12.14 -4.31
C PRO A 92 3.84 11.56 -5.61
N TRP A 93 3.15 12.37 -6.36
CA TRP A 93 2.71 11.99 -7.70
C TRP A 93 3.92 12.06 -8.62
N ALA A 94 4.34 10.92 -9.15
CA ALA A 94 5.54 10.82 -9.98
C ALA A 94 5.37 9.71 -11.02
N ASP A 95 6.09 9.83 -12.12
CA ASP A 95 6.08 8.79 -13.16
C ASP A 95 6.84 7.54 -12.70
N ILE A 96 7.92 7.73 -11.95
CA ILE A 96 8.82 6.66 -11.52
C ILE A 96 9.30 6.94 -10.10
N TYR A 97 9.43 5.88 -9.31
CA TYR A 97 10.06 5.91 -7.98
C TYR A 97 11.36 5.11 -8.06
N ILE A 98 12.47 5.74 -7.70
CA ILE A 98 13.78 5.08 -7.64
C ILE A 98 14.10 4.91 -6.17
N ASP A 99 14.32 3.67 -5.74
CA ASP A 99 14.45 3.31 -4.34
C ASP A 99 15.38 2.10 -4.23
N ASP A 100 16.09 1.97 -3.11
CA ASP A 100 17.05 0.88 -2.90
C ASP A 100 16.48 -0.30 -2.10
N ASN A 101 15.29 -0.17 -1.54
CA ASN A 101 14.65 -1.24 -0.76
C ASN A 101 13.20 -1.49 -1.17
N ALA A 102 12.90 -1.31 -2.44
CA ALA A 102 11.56 -1.53 -2.98
C ALA A 102 11.45 -2.90 -3.63
N TYR A 103 10.26 -3.46 -3.53
CA TYR A 103 9.84 -4.62 -4.29
C TYR A 103 8.88 -4.15 -5.37
N ARG A 104 9.21 -4.41 -6.64
CA ARG A 104 8.31 -4.06 -7.74
C ARG A 104 7.16 -5.07 -7.80
N PHE A 105 5.98 -4.60 -7.50
CA PHE A 105 4.78 -5.44 -7.48
C PHE A 105 4.43 -5.94 -8.89
N VAL A 106 4.12 -7.22 -8.99
CA VAL A 106 3.56 -7.84 -10.20
C VAL A 106 2.19 -8.41 -9.88
N GLU A 107 2.12 -9.31 -8.93
CA GLU A 107 0.87 -9.91 -8.46
C GLU A 107 1.08 -10.49 -7.06
N TRP A 108 0.01 -10.55 -6.28
CA TRP A 108 0.09 -11.01 -4.89
C TRP A 108 0.50 -12.47 -4.77
N GLU A 109 0.17 -13.28 -5.76
CA GLU A 109 0.53 -14.70 -5.76
C GLU A 109 2.04 -14.94 -5.69
N LYS A 110 2.83 -14.01 -6.19
CA LYS A 110 4.30 -14.11 -6.18
C LYS A 110 4.95 -13.73 -4.87
N ILE A 111 4.18 -13.22 -3.92
CA ILE A 111 4.70 -12.87 -2.60
C ILE A 111 4.33 -13.97 -1.62
N ASP A 112 5.32 -14.49 -0.88
CA ASP A 112 5.07 -15.53 0.13
C ASP A 112 4.17 -14.97 1.24
N GLY A 113 3.24 -15.80 1.71
CA GLY A 113 2.30 -15.39 2.75
C GLY A 113 2.95 -14.98 4.06
N ASN A 114 4.16 -15.46 4.33
CA ASN A 114 4.96 -15.07 5.50
C ASN A 114 5.96 -13.94 5.17
N GLY A 115 6.03 -13.48 3.93
CA GLY A 115 6.91 -12.39 3.52
C GLY A 115 8.37 -12.77 3.36
N ASP A 116 8.73 -14.06 3.39
CA ASP A 116 10.13 -14.48 3.37
C ASP A 116 10.87 -14.12 2.09
N ASN A 117 10.17 -14.06 0.95
CA ASN A 117 10.81 -13.72 -0.32
C ASN A 117 10.83 -12.21 -0.62
N LEU A 118 10.38 -11.37 0.30
CA LEU A 118 10.51 -9.93 0.16
C LEU A 118 11.95 -9.48 0.43
N PRO A 119 12.42 -8.38 -0.20
CA PRO A 119 13.75 -7.86 0.07
C PRO A 119 13.96 -7.58 1.55
N GLN A 120 15.22 -7.69 1.99
CA GLN A 120 15.57 -7.30 3.34
C GLN A 120 15.49 -5.77 3.49
N SER A 121 15.21 -5.31 4.71
CA SER A 121 15.14 -3.88 4.97
C SER A 121 16.49 -3.21 4.72
N HIS A 122 16.45 -1.95 4.35
CA HIS A 122 17.65 -1.13 4.13
C HIS A 122 18.56 -1.15 5.37
N GLU A 123 17.97 -1.01 6.55
CA GLU A 123 18.69 -1.02 7.80
C GLU A 123 19.38 -2.37 8.04
N SER A 124 18.73 -3.46 7.75
CA SER A 124 19.32 -4.80 7.86
C SER A 124 20.47 -4.99 6.89
N GLN A 125 20.36 -4.47 5.68
CA GLN A 125 21.41 -4.56 4.68
C GLN A 125 22.66 -3.79 5.12
N VAL A 126 22.47 -2.61 5.68
CA VAL A 126 23.59 -1.77 6.14
C VAL A 126 24.28 -2.37 7.37
N ARG A 127 23.49 -2.83 8.36
CA ARG A 127 24.02 -3.35 9.63
C ARG A 127 24.51 -4.78 9.54
N GLY A 128 23.86 -5.58 8.71
CA GLY A 128 24.21 -6.98 8.52
C GLY A 128 25.31 -7.19 7.50
N GLY A 129 25.63 -6.12 6.80
CA GLY A 129 26.69 -6.14 5.80
C GLY A 129 28.05 -6.03 6.39
#